data_3bf14721542ffe0832c208ca551a99d6
#
_entry.id   3bf14721542ffe0832c208ca551a99d6
#
_cell.length_a   1.000
_cell.length_b   1.000
_cell.length_c   1.000
_cell.angle_alpha   90.00
_cell.angle_beta   90.00
_cell.angle_gamma   90.00
#
_symmetry.space_group_name_H-M   'P 1'
#
loop_
_entity.id
_entity.type
_entity.pdbx_description
1 polymer ?
#
loop_
_entity_poly.entity_id
_entity_poly.type
_entity_poly.pdbx_seq_one_letter_code
_entity_poly.pdbx_strand_id
1 'polypeptide(L)'
;MNIKERIRKMGPFIALVVTFIVIAALNDSFVDPNNLKNLLRQVSINALISFGMTFVILTGGIDLSVGSLLALSSALMGSLIVSGMNPMLAILAACFIGMGLGAVNGLVIAYGKVAPFIATLATMTIYRGLTLVYTNGNPISGLSDDTMFHDFGQGFFMGLPVPAIIMLLAFAVSWFLLRKTPLGRKIYAVGGNEKVSFIAGIKIERVKIFVYAITGFFCALAGAVL
;
A
#
# COMPACT_ATOMS: atom_id res chain seq x y z
N MET A 1 -9.15 -10.17 31.56
CA MET A 1 -7.87 -9.93 30.84
C MET A 1 -6.90 -9.29 31.83
N ASN A 2 -5.82 -9.99 32.16
CA ASN A 2 -4.88 -9.61 33.22
C ASN A 2 -4.07 -8.38 32.78
N ILE A 3 -3.69 -7.49 33.72
CA ILE A 3 -2.94 -6.25 33.46
C ILE A 3 -1.66 -6.55 32.63
N LYS A 4 -0.95 -7.63 32.95
CA LYS A 4 0.23 -8.10 32.20
C LYS A 4 -0.05 -8.40 30.73
N GLU A 5 -1.20 -8.95 30.39
CA GLU A 5 -1.60 -9.21 28.99
C GLU A 5 -1.95 -7.93 28.24
N ARG A 6 -2.55 -6.95 28.92
CA ARG A 6 -2.80 -5.62 28.34
C ARG A 6 -1.50 -4.89 28.04
N ILE A 7 -0.56 -4.87 28.98
CA ILE A 7 0.77 -4.24 28.80
C ILE A 7 1.53 -4.91 27.65
N ARG A 8 1.51 -6.25 27.54
CA ARG A 8 2.16 -6.98 26.47
C ARG A 8 1.56 -6.65 25.09
N LYS A 9 0.24 -6.47 25.01
CA LYS A 9 -0.44 -6.06 23.75
C LYS A 9 -0.19 -4.60 23.38
N MET A 10 0.07 -3.74 24.37
CA MET A 10 0.39 -2.33 24.16
C MET A 10 1.90 -2.06 23.95
N GLY A 11 2.73 -3.10 24.03
CA GLY A 11 4.19 -2.95 23.90
C GLY A 11 4.63 -2.11 22.69
N PRO A 12 4.19 -2.40 21.47
CA PRO A 12 4.54 -1.60 20.30
C PRO A 12 4.09 -0.14 20.39
N PHE A 13 2.91 0.12 20.95
CA PHE A 13 2.40 1.48 21.16
C PHE A 13 3.22 2.23 22.23
N ILE A 14 3.56 1.58 23.34
CA ILE A 14 4.42 2.15 24.38
C ILE A 14 5.80 2.46 23.80
N ALA A 15 6.39 1.54 23.03
CA ALA A 15 7.68 1.76 22.38
C ALA A 15 7.63 2.96 21.44
N LEU A 16 6.57 3.10 20.64
CA LEU A 16 6.37 4.26 19.75
C LEU A 16 6.33 5.58 20.55
N VAL A 17 5.52 5.63 21.60
CA VAL A 17 5.37 6.84 22.43
C VAL A 17 6.69 7.20 23.11
N VAL A 18 7.38 6.21 23.68
CA VAL A 18 8.70 6.43 24.31
C VAL A 18 9.70 6.94 23.30
N THR A 19 9.80 6.32 22.12
CA THR A 19 10.70 6.78 21.05
C THR A 19 10.38 8.21 20.62
N PHE A 20 9.10 8.53 20.44
CA PHE A 20 8.67 9.89 20.09
C PHE A 20 9.09 10.92 21.13
N ILE A 21 8.85 10.64 22.42
CA ILE A 21 9.22 11.53 23.55
C ILE A 21 10.75 11.70 23.62
N VAL A 22 11.50 10.61 23.49
CA VAL A 22 12.97 10.66 23.56
C VAL A 22 13.54 11.52 22.41
N ILE A 23 13.05 11.34 21.17
CA ILE A 23 13.52 12.13 20.04
C ILE A 23 13.13 13.61 20.20
N ALA A 24 11.90 13.88 20.64
CA ALA A 24 11.41 15.24 20.91
C ALA A 24 12.24 15.95 21.99
N ALA A 25 12.68 15.22 23.02
CA ALA A 25 13.53 15.78 24.07
C ALA A 25 14.99 16.00 23.65
N LEU A 26 15.48 15.26 22.64
CA LEU A 26 16.84 15.36 22.13
C LEU A 26 16.98 16.37 20.98
N ASN A 27 15.89 16.71 20.30
CA ASN A 27 15.92 17.59 19.13
C ASN A 27 14.64 18.42 19.04
N ASP A 28 14.76 19.72 19.33
CA ASP A 28 13.62 20.66 19.30
C ASP A 28 13.01 20.78 17.88
N SER A 29 13.81 20.61 16.83
CA SER A 29 13.33 20.63 15.45
C SER A 29 12.40 19.45 15.11
N PHE A 30 12.41 18.40 15.92
CA PHE A 30 11.56 17.23 15.69
C PHE A 30 10.07 17.57 15.81
N VAL A 31 9.70 18.41 16.78
CA VAL A 31 8.31 18.84 17.03
C VAL A 31 7.91 20.08 16.23
N ASP A 32 8.78 20.61 15.38
CA ASP A 32 8.42 21.70 14.47
C ASP A 32 7.21 21.32 13.63
N PRO A 33 6.20 22.21 13.48
CA PRO A 33 4.99 21.93 12.70
C PRO A 33 5.26 21.48 11.26
N ASN A 34 6.30 22.02 10.61
CA ASN A 34 6.65 21.63 9.24
C ASN A 34 7.25 20.22 9.20
N ASN A 35 8.09 19.88 10.18
CA ASN A 35 8.62 18.54 10.31
C ASN A 35 7.52 17.51 10.58
N LEU A 36 6.55 17.83 11.46
CA LEU A 36 5.41 16.96 11.73
C LEU A 36 4.52 16.73 10.49
N LYS A 37 4.32 17.77 9.66
CA LYS A 37 3.62 17.63 8.39
C LYS A 37 4.37 16.73 7.42
N ASN A 38 5.69 16.87 7.32
CA ASN A 38 6.53 15.99 6.49
C ASN A 38 6.53 14.55 7.00
N LEU A 39 6.58 14.36 8.31
CA LEU A 39 6.45 13.03 8.93
C LEU A 39 5.09 12.40 8.59
N LEU A 40 4.00 13.16 8.66
CA LEU A 40 2.66 12.71 8.28
C LEU A 40 2.60 12.27 6.81
N ARG A 41 3.25 12.99 5.88
CA ARG A 41 3.34 12.57 4.47
C ARG A 41 4.05 11.22 4.34
N GLN A 42 5.24 11.08 4.93
CA GLN A 42 6.03 9.85 4.86
C GLN A 42 5.28 8.65 5.46
N VAL A 43 4.63 8.86 6.60
CA VAL A 43 3.80 7.84 7.24
C VAL A 43 2.62 7.46 6.36
N SER A 44 2.01 8.42 5.64
CA SER A 44 0.86 8.15 4.77
C SER A 44 1.20 7.18 3.64
N ILE A 45 2.38 7.32 3.01
CA ILE A 45 2.86 6.43 1.95
C ILE A 45 3.00 5.00 2.48
N ASN A 46 3.72 4.84 3.60
CA ASN A 46 3.92 3.54 4.23
C ASN A 46 2.61 2.91 4.74
N ALA A 47 1.69 3.73 5.23
CA ALA A 47 0.38 3.27 5.69
C ALA A 47 -0.48 2.73 4.55
N LEU A 48 -0.50 3.40 3.38
CA LEU A 48 -1.22 2.92 2.20
C LEU A 48 -0.75 1.52 1.78
N ILE A 49 0.57 1.32 1.69
CA ILE A 49 1.15 -0.01 1.41
C ILE A 49 0.75 -1.01 2.49
N SER A 50 0.82 -0.62 3.77
CA SER A 50 0.50 -1.48 4.91
C SER A 50 -0.97 -1.90 4.93
N PHE A 51 -1.90 -1.04 4.48
CA PHE A 51 -3.30 -1.43 4.33
C PHE A 51 -3.46 -2.54 3.30
N GLY A 52 -2.82 -2.44 2.13
CA GLY A 52 -2.78 -3.52 1.15
C GLY A 52 -2.18 -4.80 1.74
N MET A 53 -0.99 -4.70 2.35
CA MET A 53 -0.32 -5.84 2.98
C MET A 53 -1.17 -6.51 4.07
N THR A 54 -2.01 -5.77 4.79
CA THR A 54 -2.91 -6.33 5.79
C THR A 54 -3.85 -7.38 5.18
N PHE A 55 -4.40 -7.13 3.98
CA PHE A 55 -5.26 -8.09 3.29
C PHE A 55 -4.50 -9.37 2.94
N VAL A 56 -3.25 -9.25 2.45
CA VAL A 56 -2.40 -10.40 2.11
C VAL A 56 -2.04 -11.19 3.36
N ILE A 57 -1.57 -10.53 4.43
CA ILE A 57 -1.17 -11.18 5.69
C ILE A 57 -2.35 -11.90 6.34
N LEU A 58 -3.54 -11.32 6.29
CA LEU A 58 -4.76 -11.96 6.83
C LEU A 58 -5.11 -13.27 6.11
N THR A 59 -4.67 -13.49 4.87
CA THR A 59 -4.82 -14.78 4.17
C THR A 59 -3.63 -15.72 4.35
N GLY A 60 -2.66 -15.38 5.21
CA GLY A 60 -1.44 -16.15 5.42
C GLY A 60 -0.38 -15.96 4.32
N GLY A 61 -0.57 -14.95 3.45
CA GLY A 61 0.37 -14.63 2.37
C GLY A 61 1.43 -13.61 2.78
N ILE A 62 2.42 -13.44 1.89
CA ILE A 62 3.45 -12.38 1.95
C ILE A 62 3.57 -11.80 0.53
N ASP A 63 3.73 -10.49 0.42
CA ASP A 63 3.99 -9.83 -0.86
C ASP A 63 5.27 -8.98 -0.78
N LEU A 64 6.34 -9.47 -1.38
CA LEU A 64 7.62 -8.77 -1.45
C LEU A 64 7.68 -7.79 -2.63
N SER A 65 6.73 -7.87 -3.56
CA SER A 65 6.75 -7.08 -4.77
C SER A 65 6.24 -5.64 -4.59
N VAL A 66 5.66 -5.30 -3.42
CA VAL A 66 4.98 -4.03 -3.15
C VAL A 66 5.80 -2.79 -3.52
N GLY A 67 7.11 -2.78 -3.22
CA GLY A 67 7.99 -1.66 -3.53
C GLY A 67 8.29 -1.52 -5.03
N SER A 68 8.53 -2.64 -5.73
CA SER A 68 8.76 -2.62 -7.17
C SER A 68 7.46 -2.38 -7.97
N LEU A 69 6.32 -2.82 -7.45
CA LEU A 69 5.02 -2.54 -8.01
C LEU A 69 4.68 -1.04 -7.88
N LEU A 70 4.93 -0.43 -6.72
CA LEU A 70 4.87 1.01 -6.53
C LEU A 70 5.74 1.71 -7.57
N ALA A 71 7.01 1.33 -7.69
CA ALA A 71 7.94 1.98 -8.61
C ALA A 71 7.49 1.90 -10.07
N LEU A 72 7.02 0.72 -10.53
CA LEU A 72 6.55 0.54 -11.91
C LEU A 72 5.29 1.35 -12.19
N SER A 73 4.30 1.31 -11.28
CA SER A 73 3.06 2.08 -11.46
C SER A 73 3.29 3.58 -11.41
N SER A 74 4.20 4.07 -10.54
CA SER A 74 4.59 5.49 -10.50
C SER A 74 5.32 5.93 -11.76
N ALA A 75 6.22 5.10 -12.28
CA ALA A 75 6.93 5.41 -13.53
C ALA A 75 5.96 5.52 -14.72
N LEU A 76 5.02 4.58 -14.83
CA LEU A 76 3.99 4.64 -15.87
C LEU A 76 3.09 5.87 -15.72
N MET A 77 2.66 6.18 -14.49
CA MET A 77 1.87 7.38 -14.18
C MET A 77 2.62 8.66 -14.57
N GLY A 78 3.88 8.78 -14.13
CA GLY A 78 4.70 9.95 -14.43
C GLY A 78 4.86 10.17 -15.93
N SER A 79 5.11 9.09 -16.71
CA SER A 79 5.19 9.18 -18.17
C SER A 79 3.87 9.62 -18.81
N LEU A 80 2.73 9.17 -18.31
CA LEU A 80 1.41 9.59 -18.80
C LEU A 80 1.18 11.08 -18.55
N ILE A 81 1.56 11.59 -17.39
CA ILE A 81 1.46 13.02 -17.06
C ILE A 81 2.36 13.85 -17.98
N VAL A 82 3.63 13.45 -18.12
CA VAL A 82 4.60 14.16 -18.98
C VAL A 82 4.15 14.12 -20.46
N SER A 83 3.43 13.08 -20.90
CA SER A 83 2.84 13.02 -22.24
C SER A 83 1.59 13.90 -22.43
N GLY A 84 1.17 14.66 -21.41
CA GLY A 84 0.04 15.59 -21.46
C GLY A 84 -1.30 14.99 -21.03
N MET A 85 -1.31 13.78 -20.43
CA MET A 85 -2.54 13.22 -19.87
C MET A 85 -2.93 14.00 -18.60
N ASN A 86 -4.24 14.21 -18.40
CA ASN A 86 -4.73 14.80 -17.16
C ASN A 86 -4.27 14.00 -15.93
N PRO A 87 -3.66 14.62 -14.91
CA PRO A 87 -3.08 13.94 -13.76
C PRO A 87 -4.03 12.99 -13.03
N MET A 88 -5.29 13.38 -12.86
CA MET A 88 -6.28 12.52 -12.21
C MET A 88 -6.55 11.24 -13.01
N LEU A 89 -6.59 11.34 -14.34
CA LEU A 89 -6.73 10.17 -15.22
C LEU A 89 -5.48 9.29 -15.18
N ALA A 90 -4.29 9.89 -15.13
CA ALA A 90 -3.03 9.16 -15.00
C ALA A 90 -2.93 8.41 -13.66
N ILE A 91 -3.35 9.03 -12.55
CA ILE A 91 -3.43 8.39 -11.24
C ILE A 91 -4.41 7.21 -11.27
N LEU A 92 -5.61 7.40 -11.83
CA LEU A 92 -6.58 6.31 -11.96
C LEU A 92 -6.04 5.17 -12.83
N ALA A 93 -5.41 5.49 -13.96
CA ALA A 93 -4.78 4.49 -14.83
C ALA A 93 -3.69 3.71 -14.08
N ALA A 94 -2.82 4.40 -13.34
CA ALA A 94 -1.79 3.77 -12.51
C ALA A 94 -2.38 2.84 -11.44
N CYS A 95 -3.46 3.26 -10.78
CA CYS A 95 -4.17 2.42 -9.81
C CYS A 95 -4.74 1.14 -10.44
N PHE A 96 -5.32 1.23 -11.64
CA PHE A 96 -5.79 0.05 -12.37
C PHE A 96 -4.65 -0.84 -12.86
N ILE A 97 -3.55 -0.26 -13.32
CA ILE A 97 -2.33 -1.01 -13.70
C ILE A 97 -1.77 -1.72 -12.48
N GLY A 98 -1.60 -1.02 -11.35
CA GLY A 98 -1.13 -1.61 -10.10
C GLY A 98 -2.03 -2.75 -9.62
N MET A 99 -3.36 -2.57 -9.71
CA MET A 99 -4.34 -3.62 -9.41
C MET A 99 -4.16 -4.83 -10.34
N GLY A 100 -3.93 -4.62 -11.62
CA GLY A 100 -3.66 -5.67 -12.60
C GLY A 100 -2.37 -6.43 -12.30
N LEU A 101 -1.27 -5.72 -12.00
CA LEU A 101 0.01 -6.31 -11.61
C LEU A 101 -0.11 -7.14 -10.32
N GLY A 102 -0.83 -6.61 -9.30
CA GLY A 102 -1.15 -7.37 -8.10
C GLY A 102 -2.00 -8.61 -8.39
N ALA A 103 -3.00 -8.48 -9.28
CA ALA A 103 -3.81 -9.63 -9.71
C ALA A 103 -2.97 -10.74 -10.37
N VAL A 104 -1.92 -10.39 -11.13
CA VAL A 104 -0.96 -11.35 -11.68
C VAL A 104 -0.27 -12.15 -10.57
N ASN A 105 0.19 -11.49 -9.49
CA ASN A 105 0.71 -12.19 -8.31
C ASN A 105 -0.32 -13.16 -7.75
N GLY A 106 -1.53 -12.68 -7.55
CA GLY A 106 -2.64 -13.50 -7.05
C GLY A 106 -2.95 -14.70 -7.93
N LEU A 107 -2.92 -14.55 -9.27
CA LEU A 107 -3.12 -15.63 -10.24
C LEU A 107 -2.02 -16.69 -10.15
N VAL A 108 -0.75 -16.28 -10.12
CA VAL A 108 0.40 -17.20 -10.00
C VAL A 108 0.33 -17.98 -8.69
N ILE A 109 -0.02 -17.33 -7.59
CA ILE A 109 -0.14 -17.98 -6.27
C ILE A 109 -1.35 -18.92 -6.22
N ALA A 110 -2.50 -18.48 -6.71
CA ALA A 110 -3.76 -19.22 -6.59
C ALA A 110 -3.83 -20.44 -7.52
N TYR A 111 -3.52 -20.25 -8.79
CA TYR A 111 -3.62 -21.31 -9.80
C TYR A 111 -2.29 -22.01 -10.07
N GLY A 112 -1.16 -21.28 -10.02
CA GLY A 112 0.18 -21.87 -10.12
C GLY A 112 0.58 -22.68 -8.88
N LYS A 113 -0.16 -22.51 -7.75
CA LYS A 113 0.14 -23.14 -6.45
C LYS A 113 1.57 -22.87 -5.97
N VAL A 114 2.14 -21.75 -6.41
CA VAL A 114 3.48 -21.29 -6.01
C VAL A 114 3.37 -20.63 -4.63
N ALA A 115 4.32 -20.92 -3.77
CA ALA A 115 4.38 -20.27 -2.45
C ALA A 115 4.43 -18.74 -2.60
N PRO A 116 3.63 -17.97 -1.84
CA PRO A 116 3.53 -16.52 -1.98
C PRO A 116 4.87 -15.80 -1.96
N PHE A 117 5.77 -16.20 -1.06
CA PHE A 117 7.13 -15.67 -0.96
C PHE A 117 7.92 -15.81 -2.27
N ILE A 118 7.87 -17.01 -2.90
CA ILE A 118 8.62 -17.30 -4.14
C ILE A 118 8.02 -16.51 -5.31
N ALA A 119 6.70 -16.53 -5.44
CA ALA A 119 6.01 -15.83 -6.51
C ALA A 119 6.27 -14.33 -6.45
N THR A 120 6.13 -13.72 -5.28
CA THR A 120 6.28 -12.26 -5.12
C THR A 120 7.73 -11.80 -5.14
N LEU A 121 8.69 -12.64 -4.76
CA LEU A 121 10.12 -12.38 -4.95
C LEU A 121 10.48 -12.35 -6.45
N ALA A 122 9.97 -13.30 -7.23
CA ALA A 122 10.18 -13.34 -8.67
C ALA A 122 9.56 -12.10 -9.34
N THR A 123 8.29 -11.79 -9.04
CA THR A 123 7.63 -10.61 -9.63
C THR A 123 8.24 -9.29 -9.14
N MET A 124 8.77 -9.22 -7.92
CA MET A 124 9.56 -8.08 -7.46
C MET A 124 10.73 -7.78 -8.41
N THR A 125 11.47 -8.82 -8.77
CA THR A 125 12.62 -8.69 -9.68
C THR A 125 12.16 -8.31 -11.09
N ILE A 126 11.08 -8.93 -11.58
CA ILE A 126 10.51 -8.64 -12.89
C ILE A 126 10.02 -7.19 -12.96
N TYR A 127 9.22 -6.73 -11.99
CA TYR A 127 8.67 -5.36 -11.99
C TYR A 127 9.77 -4.31 -11.85
N ARG A 128 10.80 -4.60 -11.04
CA ARG A 128 11.97 -3.73 -10.93
C ARG A 128 12.73 -3.65 -12.24
N GLY A 129 12.96 -4.79 -12.90
CA GLY A 129 13.59 -4.84 -14.23
C GLY A 129 12.79 -4.09 -15.28
N LEU A 130 11.47 -4.29 -15.31
CA LEU A 130 10.57 -3.56 -16.22
C LEU A 130 10.63 -2.05 -15.98
N THR A 131 10.67 -1.61 -14.73
CA THR A 131 10.82 -0.19 -14.39
C THR A 131 12.11 0.37 -14.97
N LEU A 132 13.25 -0.30 -14.75
CA LEU A 132 14.54 0.16 -15.23
C LEU A 132 14.62 0.18 -16.77
N VAL A 133 14.08 -0.84 -17.43
CA VAL A 133 14.02 -0.89 -18.90
C VAL A 133 13.13 0.21 -19.43
N TYR A 134 11.96 0.41 -18.85
CA TYR A 134 11.00 1.43 -19.28
C TYR A 134 11.54 2.85 -19.14
N THR A 135 12.25 3.14 -18.06
CA THR A 135 12.81 4.47 -17.78
C THR A 135 14.23 4.66 -18.32
N ASN A 136 14.82 3.66 -18.96
CA ASN A 136 16.25 3.62 -19.31
C ASN A 136 17.17 3.93 -18.10
N GLY A 137 16.74 3.53 -16.89
CA GLY A 137 17.47 3.78 -15.64
C GLY A 137 17.46 5.24 -15.17
N ASN A 138 16.71 6.13 -15.80
CA ASN A 138 16.66 7.55 -15.47
C ASN A 138 15.36 7.88 -14.71
N PRO A 139 15.38 8.87 -13.81
CA PRO A 139 14.16 9.38 -13.20
C PRO A 139 13.29 10.08 -14.24
N ILE A 140 11.97 10.02 -14.09
CA ILE A 140 11.04 10.77 -14.93
C ILE A 140 11.01 12.20 -14.41
N SER A 141 11.39 13.15 -15.27
CA SER A 141 11.44 14.61 -14.98
C SER A 141 10.28 15.33 -15.69
N GLY A 142 10.01 16.57 -15.27
CA GLY A 142 8.95 17.41 -15.85
C GLY A 142 7.58 17.27 -15.17
N LEU A 143 7.50 16.58 -14.04
CA LEU A 143 6.26 16.41 -13.27
C LEU A 143 5.92 17.65 -12.42
N SER A 144 6.92 18.48 -12.10
CA SER A 144 6.78 19.66 -11.24
C SER A 144 5.98 20.81 -11.88
N ASP A 145 5.79 20.76 -13.20
CA ASP A 145 5.10 21.81 -13.96
C ASP A 145 3.57 21.67 -13.87
N ASP A 146 3.07 20.52 -13.41
CA ASP A 146 1.63 20.29 -13.22
C ASP A 146 1.23 20.57 -11.76
N THR A 147 0.55 21.69 -11.54
CA THR A 147 0.09 22.13 -10.22
C THR A 147 -0.87 21.16 -9.58
N MET A 148 -1.74 20.49 -10.37
CA MET A 148 -2.72 19.55 -9.85
C MET A 148 -2.06 18.28 -9.30
N PHE A 149 -1.03 17.75 -9.99
CA PHE A 149 -0.27 16.61 -9.52
C PHE A 149 0.56 16.96 -8.28
N HIS A 150 1.20 18.13 -8.30
CA HIS A 150 1.94 18.65 -7.15
C HIS A 150 1.03 18.74 -5.91
N ASP A 151 -0.18 19.30 -6.07
CA ASP A 151 -1.12 19.46 -4.95
C ASP A 151 -1.63 18.10 -4.42
N PHE A 152 -1.72 17.08 -5.27
CA PHE A 152 -2.10 15.73 -4.84
C PHE A 152 -1.06 15.09 -3.91
N GLY A 153 0.24 15.23 -4.21
CA GLY A 153 1.35 14.68 -3.41
C GLY A 153 1.81 15.61 -2.29
N GLN A 154 1.82 16.93 -2.53
CA GLN A 154 2.43 17.91 -1.63
C GLN A 154 1.48 18.99 -1.11
N GLY A 155 0.26 19.04 -1.63
CA GLY A 155 -0.74 20.03 -1.23
C GLY A 155 -1.23 19.87 0.20
N PHE A 156 -1.93 20.92 0.65
CA PHE A 156 -2.58 20.97 1.96
C PHE A 156 -4.05 21.28 1.79
N PHE A 157 -4.88 20.57 2.51
CA PHE A 157 -6.30 20.85 2.63
C PHE A 157 -6.66 21.06 4.11
N MET A 158 -7.18 22.24 4.45
CA MET A 158 -7.48 22.64 5.83
C MET A 158 -6.31 22.46 6.81
N GLY A 159 -5.06 22.70 6.31
CA GLY A 159 -3.85 22.59 7.13
C GLY A 159 -3.28 21.17 7.29
N LEU A 160 -3.97 20.14 6.77
CA LEU A 160 -3.50 18.76 6.73
C LEU A 160 -2.89 18.44 5.36
N PRO A 161 -1.79 17.67 5.29
CA PRO A 161 -1.26 17.18 4.02
C PRO A 161 -2.31 16.32 3.29
N VAL A 162 -2.49 16.53 1.99
CA VAL A 162 -3.41 15.72 1.16
C VAL A 162 -3.12 14.21 1.27
N PRO A 163 -1.87 13.74 1.26
CA PRO A 163 -1.55 12.34 1.52
C PRO A 163 -2.13 11.77 2.82
N ALA A 164 -2.18 12.56 3.90
CA ALA A 164 -2.77 12.12 5.16
C ALA A 164 -4.28 11.93 5.07
N ILE A 165 -4.96 12.78 4.30
CA ILE A 165 -6.40 12.66 4.05
C ILE A 165 -6.68 11.39 3.23
N ILE A 166 -5.89 11.16 2.17
CA ILE A 166 -5.97 9.94 1.35
C ILE A 166 -5.74 8.69 2.20
N MET A 167 -4.74 8.73 3.10
CA MET A 167 -4.48 7.65 4.06
C MET A 167 -5.70 7.36 4.94
N LEU A 168 -6.34 8.38 5.50
CA LEU A 168 -7.52 8.20 6.36
C LEU A 168 -8.72 7.64 5.59
N LEU A 169 -8.93 8.08 4.36
CA LEU A 169 -9.96 7.52 3.48
C LEU A 169 -9.66 6.06 3.14
N ALA A 170 -8.42 5.74 2.79
CA ALA A 170 -7.97 4.38 2.51
C ALA A 170 -8.13 3.47 3.74
N PHE A 171 -7.83 3.97 4.95
CA PHE A 171 -8.09 3.27 6.19
C PHE A 171 -9.58 2.97 6.39
N ALA A 172 -10.44 3.98 6.21
CA ALA A 172 -11.88 3.82 6.35
C ALA A 172 -12.44 2.77 5.37
N VAL A 173 -11.99 2.79 4.11
CA VAL A 173 -12.36 1.81 3.08
C VAL A 173 -11.86 0.42 3.46
N SER A 174 -10.60 0.27 3.87
CA SER A 174 -10.02 -1.01 4.29
C SER A 174 -10.74 -1.59 5.50
N TRP A 175 -11.02 -0.76 6.51
CA TRP A 175 -11.79 -1.14 7.68
C TRP A 175 -13.21 -1.59 7.31
N PHE A 176 -13.90 -0.84 6.44
CA PHE A 176 -15.23 -1.18 5.97
C PHE A 176 -15.23 -2.52 5.21
N LEU A 177 -14.29 -2.72 4.28
CA LEU A 177 -14.15 -3.96 3.53
C LEU A 177 -13.92 -5.17 4.45
N LEU A 178 -13.02 -5.04 5.43
CA LEU A 178 -12.69 -6.14 6.34
C LEU A 178 -13.80 -6.43 7.36
N ARG A 179 -14.44 -5.39 7.93
CA ARG A 179 -15.38 -5.55 9.04
C ARG A 179 -16.84 -5.68 8.61
N LYS A 180 -17.23 -5.05 7.50
CA LYS A 180 -18.65 -4.90 7.14
C LYS A 180 -19.06 -5.68 5.89
N THR A 181 -18.12 -6.27 5.13
CA THR A 181 -18.46 -6.95 3.88
C THR A 181 -18.34 -8.48 3.96
N PRO A 182 -19.06 -9.23 3.08
CA PRO A 182 -18.88 -10.67 2.94
C PRO A 182 -17.46 -11.06 2.53
N LEU A 183 -16.76 -10.16 1.82
CA LEU A 183 -15.39 -10.35 1.39
C LEU A 183 -14.44 -10.43 2.59
N GLY A 184 -14.56 -9.50 3.54
CA GLY A 184 -13.75 -9.53 4.75
C GLY A 184 -13.92 -10.86 5.52
N ARG A 185 -15.15 -11.34 5.66
CA ARG A 185 -15.39 -12.64 6.30
C ARG A 185 -14.70 -13.80 5.57
N LYS A 186 -14.71 -13.80 4.22
CA LYS A 186 -14.00 -14.81 3.42
C LYS A 186 -12.49 -14.72 3.60
N ILE A 187 -11.92 -13.51 3.67
CA ILE A 187 -10.49 -13.28 3.93
C ILE A 187 -10.09 -13.89 5.27
N TYR A 188 -10.81 -13.57 6.35
CA TYR A 188 -10.55 -14.15 7.67
C TYR A 188 -10.73 -15.68 7.71
N ALA A 189 -11.74 -16.20 7.02
CA ALA A 189 -11.97 -17.64 6.95
C ALA A 189 -10.81 -18.38 6.25
N VAL A 190 -10.37 -17.87 5.09
CA VAL A 190 -9.23 -18.43 4.33
C VAL A 190 -7.94 -18.41 5.17
N GLY A 191 -7.65 -17.29 5.85
CA GLY A 191 -6.48 -17.17 6.71
C GLY A 191 -6.55 -18.06 7.96
N GLY A 192 -7.75 -18.33 8.47
CA GLY A 192 -7.94 -19.22 9.62
C GLY A 192 -7.69 -20.70 9.27
N ASN A 193 -8.30 -21.19 8.21
CA ASN A 193 -8.05 -22.54 7.68
C ASN A 193 -8.53 -22.65 6.24
N GLU A 194 -7.58 -22.75 5.32
CA GLU A 194 -7.86 -22.82 3.88
C GLU A 194 -8.68 -24.06 3.49
N LYS A 195 -8.38 -25.24 4.08
CA LYS A 195 -9.10 -26.49 3.78
C LYS A 195 -10.56 -26.43 4.24
N VAL A 196 -10.80 -25.92 5.45
CA VAL A 196 -12.15 -25.74 6.00
C VAL A 196 -12.94 -24.74 5.16
N SER A 197 -12.30 -23.64 4.75
CA SER A 197 -12.91 -22.63 3.89
C SER A 197 -13.32 -23.17 2.53
N PHE A 198 -12.51 -24.05 1.94
CA PHE A 198 -12.84 -24.75 0.70
C PHE A 198 -14.07 -25.64 0.86
N ILE A 199 -14.14 -26.45 1.93
CA ILE A 199 -15.29 -27.32 2.23
C ILE A 199 -16.56 -26.47 2.45
N ALA A 200 -16.42 -25.27 3.04
CA ALA A 200 -17.51 -24.31 3.22
C ALA A 200 -17.94 -23.59 1.92
N GLY A 201 -17.37 -23.96 0.76
CA GLY A 201 -17.73 -23.42 -0.56
C GLY A 201 -17.09 -22.08 -0.89
N ILE A 202 -16.08 -21.63 -0.14
CA ILE A 202 -15.36 -20.39 -0.45
C ILE A 202 -14.38 -20.67 -1.60
N LYS A 203 -14.48 -19.86 -2.67
CA LYS A 203 -13.55 -19.90 -3.81
C LYS A 203 -12.24 -19.21 -3.40
N ILE A 204 -11.29 -20.00 -2.86
CA ILE A 204 -10.03 -19.52 -2.28
C ILE A 204 -9.21 -18.73 -3.30
N GLU A 205 -9.18 -19.21 -4.55
CA GLU A 205 -8.43 -18.58 -5.65
C GLU A 205 -8.90 -17.15 -5.87
N ARG A 206 -10.20 -16.91 -5.87
CA ARG A 206 -10.77 -15.56 -6.04
C ARG A 206 -10.43 -14.63 -4.88
N VAL A 207 -10.40 -15.17 -3.66
CA VAL A 207 -10.01 -14.41 -2.47
C VAL A 207 -8.53 -14.01 -2.58
N LYS A 208 -7.64 -14.95 -2.93
CA LYS A 208 -6.22 -14.68 -3.12
C LYS A 208 -5.99 -13.64 -4.21
N ILE A 209 -6.57 -13.82 -5.40
CA ILE A 209 -6.43 -12.84 -6.49
C ILE A 209 -6.88 -11.44 -6.04
N PHE A 210 -8.01 -11.36 -5.36
CA PHE A 210 -8.54 -10.08 -4.90
C PHE A 210 -7.61 -9.39 -3.89
N VAL A 211 -7.05 -10.11 -2.91
CA VAL A 211 -6.20 -9.49 -1.88
C VAL A 211 -4.88 -8.97 -2.47
N TYR A 212 -4.30 -9.69 -3.44
CA TYR A 212 -3.11 -9.20 -4.16
C TYR A 212 -3.45 -8.04 -5.11
N ALA A 213 -4.61 -8.07 -5.77
CA ALA A 213 -5.06 -6.97 -6.62
C ALA A 213 -5.28 -5.67 -5.83
N ILE A 214 -5.94 -5.74 -4.66
CA ILE A 214 -6.16 -4.56 -3.82
C ILE A 214 -4.84 -4.05 -3.23
N THR A 215 -3.89 -4.93 -2.93
CA THR A 215 -2.53 -4.54 -2.52
C THR A 215 -1.85 -3.76 -3.63
N GLY A 216 -1.94 -4.23 -4.87
CA GLY A 216 -1.42 -3.52 -6.04
C GLY A 216 -2.06 -2.14 -6.24
N PHE A 217 -3.36 -2.03 -6.02
CA PHE A 217 -4.06 -0.74 -6.04
C PHE A 217 -3.48 0.23 -4.98
N PHE A 218 -3.31 -0.23 -3.73
CA PHE A 218 -2.76 0.61 -2.67
C PHE A 218 -1.29 0.98 -2.92
N CYS A 219 -0.49 0.09 -3.51
CA CYS A 219 0.88 0.40 -3.90
C CYS A 219 0.93 1.50 -4.97
N ALA A 220 0.07 1.43 -5.99
CA ALA A 220 -0.01 2.46 -7.02
C ALA A 220 -0.51 3.80 -6.45
N LEU A 221 -1.49 3.76 -5.57
CA LEU A 221 -1.97 4.96 -4.86
C LEU A 221 -0.89 5.57 -3.96
N ALA A 222 -0.10 4.73 -3.27
CA ALA A 222 1.05 5.17 -2.49
C ALA A 222 2.11 5.84 -3.38
N GLY A 223 2.32 5.31 -4.58
CA GLY A 223 3.20 5.90 -5.58
C GLY A 223 2.72 7.23 -6.15
N ALA A 224 1.41 7.46 -6.17
CA ALA A 224 0.84 8.72 -6.63
C ALA A 224 0.97 9.85 -5.61
N VAL A 225 1.11 9.53 -4.32
CA VAL A 225 1.29 10.52 -3.24
C VAL A 225 2.76 10.67 -2.79
N LEU A 226 3.68 9.88 -3.38
CA LEU A 226 5.12 9.94 -3.15
C LEU A 226 5.72 11.15 -3.85
#